data_fbd0202cbacb42e893f803d4667f9be9
#
_entry.id   fbd0202cbacb42e893f803d4667f9be9
#
_cell.length_a   1.000
_cell.length_b   1.000
_cell.length_c   1.000
_cell.angle_alpha   90.00
_cell.angle_beta   90.00
_cell.angle_gamma   90.00
#
_symmetry.space_group_name_H-M   'P 1'
#
loop_
_entity.id
_entity.type
_entity.pdbx_description
1 polymer ?
#
loop_
_entity_poly.entity_id
_entity_poly.type
_entity_poly.pdbx_seq_one_letter_code
_entity_poly.pdbx_strand_id
1 'polypeptide(L)'
;MASKVKEFVSEQAQVLAEQATRLRRAPGKAVRGVAAKSAKGIRALQDPVRVVTHSGVKLTNVSHEAVLSLMALQLEVVTSALSDAAAQLERVAQSDNVTDLVRGQADELRAVRERVVSDVNRAVSIVRNAGRGARAVATETYAKVARPAKAAKAKAKAKAKTTRARKVKRAGRTTKAKA
;
A
#
# COMPACT_ATOMS: atom_id res chain seq x y z
N MET A 1 -12.07 -0.02 0.06
CA MET A 1 -11.03 -0.12 1.11
C MET A 1 -11.19 0.94 2.19
N ALA A 2 -11.35 2.22 1.85
CA ALA A 2 -11.54 3.30 2.84
C ALA A 2 -12.78 3.15 3.76
N SER A 3 -13.86 2.53 3.29
CA SER A 3 -15.07 2.26 4.07
C SER A 3 -14.83 1.29 5.24
N LYS A 4 -14.13 0.18 5.00
CA LYS A 4 -13.82 -0.81 6.04
C LYS A 4 -12.87 -0.28 7.13
N VAL A 5 -11.98 0.65 6.78
CA VAL A 5 -11.09 1.28 7.77
C VAL A 5 -11.88 2.26 8.65
N LYS A 6 -12.82 3.02 8.06
CA LYS A 6 -13.72 3.91 8.83
C LYS A 6 -14.62 3.11 9.77
N GLU A 7 -15.17 1.99 9.32
CA GLU A 7 -16.03 1.10 10.10
C GLU A 7 -15.25 0.49 11.27
N PHE A 8 -14.04 -0.02 11.03
CA PHE A 8 -13.16 -0.52 12.08
C PHE A 8 -12.78 0.55 13.12
N VAL A 9 -12.47 1.77 12.67
CA VAL A 9 -12.13 2.88 13.59
C VAL A 9 -13.35 3.31 14.40
N SER A 10 -14.56 3.34 13.80
CA SER A 10 -15.81 3.69 14.52
C SER A 10 -16.19 2.62 15.55
N GLU A 11 -16.02 1.34 15.22
CA GLU A 11 -16.28 0.23 16.14
C GLU A 11 -15.31 0.25 17.34
N GLN A 12 -14.03 0.52 17.10
CA GLN A 12 -13.04 0.70 18.17
C GLN A 12 -13.32 1.92 19.05
N ALA A 13 -13.81 3.02 18.47
CA ALA A 13 -14.20 4.20 19.20
C ALA A 13 -15.42 3.96 20.09
N GLN A 14 -16.41 3.19 19.63
CA GLN A 14 -17.57 2.79 20.43
C GLN A 14 -17.19 1.88 21.59
N VAL A 15 -16.32 0.89 21.36
CA VAL A 15 -15.80 0.00 22.42
C VAL A 15 -15.05 0.80 23.49
N LEU A 16 -14.26 1.79 23.09
CA LEU A 16 -13.55 2.69 24.02
C LEU A 16 -14.52 3.58 24.82
N ALA A 17 -15.59 4.09 24.20
CA ALA A 17 -16.61 4.89 24.86
C ALA A 17 -17.41 4.06 25.87
N GLU A 18 -17.77 2.81 25.54
CA GLU A 18 -18.43 1.90 26.48
C GLU A 18 -17.51 1.51 27.64
N GLN A 19 -16.23 1.28 27.40
CA GLN A 19 -15.28 1.02 28.47
C GLN A 19 -15.08 2.23 29.38
N ALA A 20 -15.07 3.45 28.85
CA ALA A 20 -14.99 4.69 29.64
C ALA A 20 -16.21 4.89 30.54
N THR A 21 -17.40 4.54 30.06
CA THR A 21 -18.64 4.62 30.88
C THR A 21 -18.68 3.55 31.96
N ARG A 22 -18.18 2.34 31.70
CA ARG A 22 -18.04 1.29 32.74
C ARG A 22 -17.01 1.64 33.80
N LEU A 23 -15.93 2.34 33.43
CA LEU A 23 -14.88 2.83 34.31
C LEU A 23 -15.38 3.86 35.34
N ARG A 24 -16.36 4.69 34.96
CA ARG A 24 -16.98 5.67 35.89
C ARG A 24 -17.77 5.02 37.02
N ARG A 25 -18.20 3.75 36.89
CA ARG A 25 -19.03 3.04 37.86
C ARG A 25 -18.31 1.99 38.71
N ALA A 26 -17.01 1.75 38.49
CA ALA A 26 -16.29 0.66 39.13
C ALA A 26 -15.37 1.11 40.28
N PRO A 27 -15.16 0.32 41.35
CA PRO A 27 -14.28 0.66 42.47
C PRO A 27 -12.83 0.69 42.05
N GLY A 28 -12.01 1.59 42.61
CA GLY A 28 -10.73 2.06 42.13
C GLY A 28 -9.64 1.02 41.76
N LYS A 29 -9.66 -0.20 42.31
CA LYS A 29 -8.70 -1.27 41.92
C LYS A 29 -9.07 -1.91 40.58
N ALA A 30 -10.37 -2.07 40.26
CA ALA A 30 -10.85 -2.58 38.99
C ALA A 30 -10.58 -1.56 37.84
N VAL A 31 -10.76 -0.27 38.15
CA VAL A 31 -10.48 0.85 37.23
C VAL A 31 -9.03 0.84 36.77
N ARG A 32 -8.05 0.68 37.68
CA ARG A 32 -6.61 0.62 37.33
C ARG A 32 -6.28 -0.58 36.46
N GLY A 33 -6.90 -1.74 36.69
CA GLY A 33 -6.68 -2.94 35.88
C GLY A 33 -7.23 -2.81 34.45
N VAL A 34 -8.39 -2.20 34.30
CA VAL A 34 -9.00 -1.95 32.96
C VAL A 34 -8.22 -0.85 32.23
N ALA A 35 -7.87 0.25 32.90
CA ALA A 35 -7.07 1.32 32.30
C ALA A 35 -5.71 0.80 31.82
N ALA A 36 -5.02 -0.04 32.59
CA ALA A 36 -3.75 -0.65 32.17
C ALA A 36 -3.91 -1.60 30.97
N LYS A 37 -5.03 -2.37 30.88
CA LYS A 37 -5.33 -3.21 29.73
C LYS A 37 -5.67 -2.39 28.49
N SER A 38 -6.47 -1.34 28.65
CA SER A 38 -6.82 -0.42 27.56
C SER A 38 -5.57 0.32 27.04
N ALA A 39 -4.72 0.83 27.91
CA ALA A 39 -3.45 1.46 27.52
C ALA A 39 -2.52 0.50 26.76
N LYS A 40 -2.44 -0.77 27.19
CA LYS A 40 -1.72 -1.81 26.42
C LYS A 40 -2.35 -2.10 25.07
N GLY A 41 -3.68 -2.12 24.99
CA GLY A 41 -4.42 -2.30 23.74
C GLY A 41 -4.15 -1.15 22.75
N ILE A 42 -4.22 0.09 23.23
CA ILE A 42 -3.94 1.29 22.42
C ILE A 42 -2.50 1.28 21.92
N ARG A 43 -1.52 0.99 22.77
CA ARG A 43 -0.12 0.88 22.37
C ARG A 43 0.12 -0.23 21.36
N ALA A 44 -0.58 -1.35 21.48
CA ALA A 44 -0.48 -2.45 20.52
C ALA A 44 -1.06 -2.09 19.13
N LEU A 45 -1.96 -1.11 19.06
CA LEU A 45 -2.54 -0.62 17.80
C LEU A 45 -1.70 0.51 17.16
N GLN A 46 -0.83 1.19 17.92
CA GLN A 46 0.01 2.27 17.40
C GLN A 46 0.93 1.81 16.26
N ASP A 47 1.61 0.68 16.43
CA ASP A 47 2.54 0.17 15.43
C ASP A 47 1.87 -0.23 14.10
N PRO A 48 0.76 -1.03 14.11
CA PRO A 48 0.06 -1.34 12.87
C PRO A 48 -0.51 -0.10 12.17
N VAL A 49 -1.08 0.85 12.92
CA VAL A 49 -1.60 2.11 12.35
C VAL A 49 -0.47 2.90 11.70
N ARG A 50 0.66 3.07 12.38
CA ARG A 50 1.83 3.76 11.85
C ARG A 50 2.36 3.10 10.56
N VAL A 51 2.41 1.77 10.52
CA VAL A 51 2.84 1.02 9.33
C VAL A 51 1.87 1.25 8.17
N VAL A 52 0.56 1.17 8.41
CA VAL A 52 -0.46 1.37 7.37
C VAL A 52 -0.42 2.81 6.84
N THR A 53 -0.32 3.81 7.73
CA THR A 53 -0.22 5.22 7.33
C THR A 53 1.02 5.48 6.49
N HIS A 54 2.19 4.98 6.92
CA HIS A 54 3.43 5.14 6.17
C HIS A 54 3.38 4.45 4.81
N SER A 55 2.74 3.30 4.73
CA SER A 55 2.54 2.57 3.47
C SER A 55 1.55 3.30 2.54
N GLY A 56 0.54 3.94 3.10
CA GLY A 56 -0.37 4.81 2.35
C GLY A 56 0.38 5.97 1.69
N VAL A 57 1.27 6.65 2.42
CA VAL A 57 2.13 7.71 1.88
C VAL A 57 3.04 7.17 0.77
N LYS A 58 3.69 6.02 0.97
CA LYS A 58 4.52 5.40 -0.07
C LYS A 58 3.72 5.08 -1.33
N LEU A 59 2.51 4.56 -1.19
CA LEU A 59 1.65 4.24 -2.33
C LEU A 59 1.22 5.50 -3.08
N THR A 60 0.90 6.56 -2.35
CA THR A 60 0.58 7.88 -2.94
C THR A 60 1.76 8.42 -3.73
N ASN A 61 2.99 8.32 -3.20
CA ASN A 61 4.19 8.77 -3.89
C ASN A 61 4.43 7.98 -5.19
N VAL A 62 4.31 6.64 -5.16
CA VAL A 62 4.45 5.80 -6.36
C VAL A 62 3.42 6.17 -7.42
N SER A 63 2.17 6.42 -7.02
CA SER A 63 1.10 6.82 -7.93
C SER A 63 1.35 8.22 -8.49
N HIS A 64 1.79 9.16 -7.67
CA HIS A 64 2.08 10.52 -8.08
C HIS A 64 3.24 10.59 -9.06
N GLU A 65 4.33 9.87 -8.79
CA GLU A 65 5.48 9.75 -9.68
C GLU A 65 5.10 9.17 -11.06
N ALA A 66 4.24 8.15 -11.08
CA ALA A 66 3.72 7.59 -12.33
C ALA A 66 2.88 8.60 -13.12
N VAL A 67 2.02 9.37 -12.46
CA VAL A 67 1.22 10.41 -13.11
C VAL A 67 2.11 11.51 -13.68
N LEU A 68 3.10 12.00 -12.92
CA LEU A 68 4.04 13.00 -13.40
C LEU A 68 4.84 12.49 -14.60
N SER A 69 5.29 11.23 -14.57
CA SER A 69 6.02 10.62 -15.68
C SER A 69 5.17 10.50 -16.96
N LEU A 70 3.87 10.16 -16.80
CA LEU A 70 2.94 10.12 -17.93
C LEU A 70 2.63 11.51 -18.48
N MET A 71 2.48 12.52 -17.62
CA MET A 71 2.31 13.91 -18.06
C MET A 71 3.53 14.42 -18.80
N ALA A 72 4.75 14.14 -18.33
CA ALA A 72 5.98 14.49 -19.00
C ALA A 72 6.08 13.83 -20.39
N LEU A 73 5.73 12.54 -20.48
CA LEU A 73 5.69 11.83 -21.75
C LEU A 73 4.66 12.44 -22.70
N GLN A 74 3.47 12.78 -22.21
CA GLN A 74 2.43 13.43 -23.01
C GLN A 74 2.90 14.79 -23.55
N LEU A 75 3.57 15.59 -22.73
CA LEU A 75 4.11 16.88 -23.15
C LEU A 75 5.20 16.70 -24.23
N GLU A 76 6.08 15.70 -24.08
CA GLU A 76 7.10 15.34 -25.06
C GLU A 76 6.48 14.94 -26.41
N VAL A 77 5.43 14.09 -26.38
CA VAL A 77 4.69 13.68 -27.59
C VAL A 77 4.07 14.88 -28.29
N VAL A 78 3.39 15.76 -27.55
CA VAL A 78 2.76 16.97 -28.14
C VAL A 78 3.80 17.91 -28.73
N THR A 79 4.90 18.15 -28.03
CA THR A 79 5.97 19.04 -28.51
C THR A 79 6.64 18.47 -29.75
N SER A 80 6.88 17.17 -29.76
CA SER A 80 7.44 16.49 -30.94
C SER A 80 6.49 16.58 -32.15
N ALA A 81 5.20 16.34 -31.94
CA ALA A 81 4.20 16.44 -33.01
C ALA A 81 4.10 17.86 -33.59
N LEU A 82 4.19 18.89 -32.74
CA LEU A 82 4.22 20.28 -33.21
C LEU A 82 5.50 20.59 -33.99
N SER A 83 6.65 20.10 -33.53
CA SER A 83 7.93 20.26 -34.23
C SER A 83 7.90 19.58 -35.58
N ASP A 84 7.37 18.35 -35.66
CA ASP A 84 7.25 17.59 -36.92
C ASP A 84 6.30 18.31 -37.90
N ALA A 85 5.16 18.85 -37.38
CA ALA A 85 4.24 19.63 -38.20
C ALA A 85 4.90 20.90 -38.77
N ALA A 86 5.67 21.60 -37.95
CA ALA A 86 6.41 22.78 -38.41
C ALA A 86 7.43 22.43 -39.47
N ALA A 87 8.22 21.36 -39.28
CA ALA A 87 9.18 20.89 -40.25
C ALA A 87 8.52 20.45 -41.57
N GLN A 88 7.31 19.84 -41.51
CA GLN A 88 6.55 19.50 -42.70
C GLN A 88 6.11 20.75 -43.47
N LEU A 89 5.61 21.76 -42.77
CA LEU A 89 5.19 23.01 -43.39
C LEU A 89 6.37 23.74 -44.06
N GLU A 90 7.55 23.74 -43.42
CA GLU A 90 8.78 24.31 -44.01
C GLU A 90 9.18 23.58 -45.27
N ARG A 91 9.12 22.24 -45.29
CA ARG A 91 9.47 21.44 -46.50
C ARG A 91 8.48 21.70 -47.63
N VAL A 92 7.17 21.75 -47.32
CA VAL A 92 6.17 22.09 -48.35
C VAL A 92 6.44 23.47 -48.94
N ALA A 93 6.82 24.45 -48.09
CA ALA A 93 7.14 25.80 -48.56
C ALA A 93 8.40 25.90 -49.41
N GLN A 94 9.35 24.96 -49.23
CA GLN A 94 10.63 24.92 -49.93
C GLN A 94 10.65 23.95 -51.14
N SER A 95 9.59 23.14 -51.33
CA SER A 95 9.54 22.13 -52.37
C SER A 95 9.04 22.70 -53.70
N ASP A 96 9.91 22.75 -54.68
CA ASP A 96 9.54 23.09 -56.07
C ASP A 96 8.97 21.88 -56.86
N ASN A 97 9.09 20.67 -56.30
CA ASN A 97 8.73 19.42 -57.00
C ASN A 97 7.89 18.48 -56.11
N VAL A 98 6.68 18.17 -56.57
CA VAL A 98 5.71 17.28 -55.89
C VAL A 98 6.26 15.86 -55.70
N THR A 99 7.12 15.37 -56.61
CA THR A 99 7.66 13.99 -56.55
C THR A 99 8.60 13.81 -55.37
N ASP A 100 9.41 14.79 -55.06
CA ASP A 100 10.35 14.76 -53.93
C ASP A 100 9.62 14.89 -52.61
N LEU A 101 8.53 15.64 -52.58
CA LEU A 101 7.64 15.74 -51.45
C LEU A 101 7.02 14.39 -51.08
N VAL A 102 6.53 13.63 -52.08
CA VAL A 102 5.89 12.31 -51.85
C VAL A 102 6.89 11.28 -51.33
N ARG A 103 8.13 11.29 -51.86
CA ARG A 103 9.20 10.41 -51.37
C ARG A 103 9.57 10.68 -49.91
N GLY A 104 9.73 11.96 -49.54
CA GLY A 104 10.01 12.36 -48.17
C GLY A 104 8.92 11.96 -47.18
N GLN A 105 7.65 11.99 -47.59
CA GLN A 105 6.53 11.59 -46.72
C GLN A 105 6.57 10.12 -46.30
N ALA A 106 7.05 9.20 -47.13
CA ALA A 106 7.14 7.78 -46.80
C ALA A 106 8.15 7.50 -45.66
N ASP A 107 9.28 8.17 -45.69
CA ASP A 107 10.32 8.05 -44.63
C ASP A 107 9.86 8.71 -43.33
N GLU A 108 9.16 9.83 -43.41
CA GLU A 108 8.58 10.47 -42.25
C GLU A 108 7.48 9.63 -41.56
N LEU A 109 6.59 9.03 -42.36
CA LEU A 109 5.57 8.12 -41.79
C LEU A 109 6.21 6.94 -41.06
N ARG A 110 7.33 6.42 -41.56
CA ARG A 110 8.09 5.37 -40.85
C ARG A 110 8.70 5.90 -39.56
N ALA A 111 9.32 7.07 -39.55
CA ALA A 111 9.89 7.69 -38.36
C ALA A 111 8.82 8.00 -37.31
N VAL A 112 7.67 8.54 -37.71
CA VAL A 112 6.51 8.79 -36.81
C VAL A 112 6.00 7.48 -36.19
N ARG A 113 5.87 6.42 -37.01
CA ARG A 113 5.45 5.10 -36.51
C ARG A 113 6.42 4.55 -35.46
N GLU A 114 7.71 4.61 -35.72
CA GLU A 114 8.73 4.14 -34.78
C GLU A 114 8.68 4.92 -33.47
N ARG A 115 8.50 6.24 -33.53
CA ARG A 115 8.35 7.12 -32.37
C ARG A 115 7.10 6.75 -31.56
N VAL A 116 5.95 6.61 -32.21
CA VAL A 116 4.70 6.21 -31.55
C VAL A 116 4.85 4.86 -30.85
N VAL A 117 5.48 3.87 -31.49
CA VAL A 117 5.74 2.57 -30.85
C VAL A 117 6.66 2.72 -29.63
N SER A 118 7.70 3.55 -29.73
CA SER A 118 8.59 3.86 -28.60
C SER A 118 7.84 4.50 -27.44
N ASP A 119 7.02 5.49 -27.72
CA ASP A 119 6.24 6.23 -26.68
C ASP A 119 5.21 5.34 -25.99
N VAL A 120 4.53 4.47 -26.75
CA VAL A 120 3.64 3.45 -26.17
C VAL A 120 4.42 2.50 -25.26
N ASN A 121 5.59 2.03 -25.66
CA ASN A 121 6.43 1.16 -24.84
C ASN A 121 6.90 1.87 -23.56
N ARG A 122 7.25 3.16 -23.63
CA ARG A 122 7.58 3.99 -22.46
C ARG A 122 6.38 4.12 -21.52
N ALA A 123 5.19 4.44 -22.03
CA ALA A 123 3.97 4.52 -21.25
C ALA A 123 3.67 3.19 -20.53
N VAL A 124 3.74 2.07 -21.25
CA VAL A 124 3.55 0.73 -20.68
C VAL A 124 4.58 0.44 -19.58
N SER A 125 5.84 0.85 -19.77
CA SER A 125 6.90 0.66 -18.77
C SER A 125 6.63 1.45 -17.49
N ILE A 126 6.15 2.69 -17.60
CA ILE A 126 5.78 3.55 -16.47
C ILE A 126 4.66 2.87 -15.66
N VAL A 127 3.59 2.42 -16.32
CA VAL A 127 2.46 1.74 -15.66
C VAL A 127 2.90 0.43 -15.00
N ARG A 128 3.74 -0.37 -15.67
CA ARG A 128 4.29 -1.61 -15.09
C ARG A 128 5.14 -1.33 -13.85
N ASN A 129 5.99 -0.32 -13.90
CA ASN A 129 6.84 0.07 -12.76
C ASN A 129 6.01 0.56 -11.58
N ALA A 130 4.99 1.39 -11.82
CA ALA A 130 4.03 1.80 -10.81
C ALA A 130 3.31 0.59 -10.17
N GLY A 131 2.85 -0.36 -11.01
CA GLY A 131 2.23 -1.59 -10.55
C GLY A 131 3.17 -2.47 -9.70
N ARG A 132 4.44 -2.57 -10.07
CA ARG A 132 5.46 -3.27 -9.26
C ARG A 132 5.72 -2.56 -7.94
N GLY A 133 5.87 -1.23 -7.96
CA GLY A 133 6.03 -0.41 -6.76
C GLY A 133 4.86 -0.56 -5.79
N ALA A 134 3.63 -0.49 -6.29
CA ALA A 134 2.43 -0.68 -5.49
C ALA A 134 2.36 -2.08 -4.86
N ARG A 135 2.71 -3.14 -5.61
CA ARG A 135 2.78 -4.52 -5.08
C ARG A 135 3.87 -4.67 -4.03
N ALA A 136 5.04 -4.07 -4.21
CA ALA A 136 6.12 -4.10 -3.25
C ALA A 136 5.70 -3.44 -1.92
N VAL A 137 5.08 -2.26 -1.98
CA VAL A 137 4.53 -1.58 -0.80
C VAL A 137 3.46 -2.42 -0.11
N ALA A 138 2.53 -3.02 -0.85
CA ALA A 138 1.50 -3.88 -0.29
C ALA A 138 2.08 -5.11 0.41
N THR A 139 3.07 -5.78 -0.20
CA THR A 139 3.74 -6.95 0.35
C THR A 139 4.53 -6.60 1.61
N GLU A 140 5.28 -5.50 1.60
CA GLU A 140 6.02 -4.98 2.76
C GLU A 140 5.07 -4.68 3.93
N THR A 141 3.96 -3.99 3.62
CA THR A 141 2.94 -3.64 4.61
C THR A 141 2.33 -4.89 5.24
N TYR A 142 1.92 -5.84 4.40
CA TYR A 142 1.36 -7.10 4.88
C TYR A 142 2.35 -7.88 5.76
N ALA A 143 3.61 -7.97 5.36
CA ALA A 143 4.64 -8.63 6.14
C ALA A 143 4.85 -7.97 7.51
N LYS A 144 4.86 -6.63 7.57
CA LYS A 144 5.02 -5.87 8.82
C LYS A 144 3.81 -6.00 9.75
N VAL A 145 2.60 -6.01 9.21
CA VAL A 145 1.36 -6.15 10.00
C VAL A 145 1.13 -7.61 10.42
N ALA A 146 1.43 -8.59 9.58
CA ALA A 146 1.20 -10.02 9.86
C ALA A 146 2.23 -10.63 10.83
N ARG A 147 3.48 -10.14 10.84
CA ARG A 147 4.54 -10.65 11.74
C ARG A 147 4.17 -10.60 13.22
N PRO A 148 3.72 -9.47 13.81
CA PRO A 148 3.38 -9.41 15.23
C PRO A 148 2.17 -10.29 15.55
N ALA A 149 1.20 -10.44 14.65
CA ALA A 149 0.05 -11.30 14.86
C ALA A 149 0.44 -12.80 14.92
N LYS A 150 1.36 -13.25 14.06
CA LYS A 150 1.91 -14.62 14.10
C LYS A 150 2.71 -14.87 15.37
N ALA A 151 3.54 -13.92 15.80
CA ALA A 151 4.34 -14.02 17.04
C ALA A 151 3.45 -14.05 18.28
N ALA A 152 2.39 -13.24 18.33
CA ALA A 152 1.42 -13.24 19.43
C ALA A 152 0.66 -14.58 19.52
N LYS A 153 0.21 -15.14 18.38
CA LYS A 153 -0.45 -16.45 18.32
C LYS A 153 0.49 -17.57 18.77
N ALA A 154 1.77 -17.55 18.38
CA ALA A 154 2.77 -18.55 18.79
C ALA A 154 3.03 -18.49 20.32
N LYS A 155 3.18 -17.27 20.89
CA LYS A 155 3.34 -17.06 22.33
C LYS A 155 2.10 -17.51 23.13
N ALA A 156 0.90 -17.24 22.63
CA ALA A 156 -0.34 -17.68 23.25
C ALA A 156 -0.47 -19.22 23.24
N LYS A 157 -0.12 -19.88 22.14
CA LYS A 157 -0.14 -21.34 22.01
C LYS A 157 0.90 -22.01 22.91
N ALA A 158 2.10 -21.44 23.05
CA ALA A 158 3.13 -21.91 23.97
C ALA A 158 2.70 -21.79 25.43
N LYS A 159 2.07 -20.64 25.80
CA LYS A 159 1.58 -20.40 27.16
C LYS A 159 0.40 -21.32 27.54
N ALA A 160 -0.48 -21.63 26.60
CA ALA A 160 -1.56 -22.60 26.81
C ALA A 160 -1.04 -24.02 27.01
N LYS A 161 0.03 -24.42 26.29
CA LYS A 161 0.66 -25.73 26.42
C LYS A 161 1.33 -25.91 27.77
N THR A 162 2.02 -24.89 28.28
CA THR A 162 2.67 -24.90 29.61
C THR A 162 1.66 -24.90 30.76
N THR A 163 0.55 -24.15 30.66
CA THR A 163 -0.53 -24.18 31.69
C THR A 163 -1.24 -25.52 31.73
N ARG A 164 -1.47 -26.17 30.59
CA ARG A 164 -2.08 -27.50 30.52
C ARG A 164 -1.17 -28.58 31.15
N ALA A 165 0.12 -28.54 30.85
CA ALA A 165 1.12 -29.45 31.44
C ALA A 165 1.23 -29.30 32.97
N ARG A 166 1.18 -28.05 33.47
CA ARG A 166 1.22 -27.73 34.90
C ARG A 166 -0.05 -28.20 35.65
N LYS A 167 -1.22 -28.13 34.99
CA LYS A 167 -2.50 -28.59 35.55
C LYS A 167 -2.55 -30.11 35.66
N VAL A 168 -2.03 -30.83 34.68
CA VAL A 168 -1.93 -32.31 34.68
C VAL A 168 -0.96 -32.80 35.77
N LYS A 169 0.21 -32.13 35.92
CA LYS A 169 1.19 -32.49 36.97
C LYS A 169 0.67 -32.25 38.38
N ARG A 170 -0.21 -31.25 38.56
CA ARG A 170 -0.82 -30.94 39.88
C ARG A 170 -1.94 -31.92 40.22
N ALA A 171 -2.73 -32.35 39.25
CA ALA A 171 -3.76 -33.37 39.45
C ALA A 171 -3.19 -34.73 39.80
N GLY A 172 -2.07 -35.16 39.16
CA GLY A 172 -1.39 -36.43 39.45
C GLY A 172 -0.67 -36.47 40.81
N ARG A 173 -0.39 -35.33 41.43
CA ARG A 173 0.24 -35.26 42.75
C ARG A 173 -0.76 -35.35 43.90
N THR A 174 -2.02 -34.99 43.68
CA THR A 174 -3.11 -35.11 44.68
C THR A 174 -3.64 -36.52 44.79
N THR A 175 -3.57 -37.34 43.76
CA THR A 175 -3.97 -38.77 43.78
C THR A 175 -2.96 -39.64 44.47
N LYS A 176 -1.66 -39.29 44.50
CA LYS A 176 -0.59 -40.10 45.16
C LYS A 176 -0.46 -39.82 46.65
N ALA A 177 -1.15 -38.83 47.22
CA ALA A 177 -1.13 -38.49 48.63
C ALA A 177 -2.32 -39.08 49.39
N LYS A 178 -3.19 -39.86 48.75
CA LYS A 178 -4.40 -40.47 49.34
C LYS A 178 -4.39 -42.00 49.29
N ALA A 179 -3.26 -42.59 48.92
CA ALA A 179 -2.96 -44.00 49.03
C ALA A 179 -1.85 -44.21 50.06
#